data_7cd6b7e0a3fbc61a9a9cdeb3c611bc3a
#
_entry.id   7cd6b7e0a3fbc61a9a9cdeb3c611bc3a
#
_cell.length_a   1.000
_cell.length_b   1.000
_cell.length_c   1.000
_cell.angle_alpha   90.00
_cell.angle_beta   90.00
_cell.angle_gamma   90.00
#
_symmetry.space_group_name_H-M   'P 1'
#
loop_
_entity.id
_entity.type
_entity.pdbx_description
1 polymer ?
#
loop_
_entity_poly.entity_id
_entity_poly.type
_entity_poly.pdbx_seq_one_letter_code
_entity_poly.pdbx_strand_id
1 'polypeptide(L)'
;QENQEQAHNLGIYPVQIDQVETSGFSSKIAWMGIAITYGDYIAAIDSLKTTKDIEYKITTTISKIINAQDNNRQQLYEVGYITGHGEHALRSNPYAQSFTELGCEGLRNLLSDIYSIKEINLAEEEIPASLKSIIINGPVMPFSDEELNKISSFISNGGNVLFFIDPLKELPAEQNSMPQYTANHTGLETILDGFGISIEPKFVFDDKCVIQYQNTGKQIFNWAPIVEKNNVAKKHPVTKNLGGIIFYTMGPVSIDESKAKNAVILAKTSDKSWATDENIILYPGYVNPPSDSTEFGPRNIAVAVQDSSKIVVVSSSIITTDILIRSEESATELFVKNAVDYVNDNDDFCEMRTKGTRLDFISIKSEWAALAIKLLNEFGLALVVVIIGFIAWRMKITRQYLITQKYNPDDERMIAKKSDSKNNGEQND
;
A
#
# COMPACT_ATOMS: atom_id res chain seq x y z
N GLN A 1 -18.79 -28.46 -25.09
CA GLN A 1 -19.65 -27.33 -25.49
C GLN A 1 -20.74 -27.09 -24.45
N GLU A 2 -21.51 -28.12 -24.06
CA GLU A 2 -22.62 -28.01 -23.08
C GLU A 2 -22.15 -27.46 -21.73
N ASN A 3 -21.04 -27.96 -21.19
CA ASN A 3 -20.45 -27.44 -19.91
C ASN A 3 -19.95 -25.99 -20.03
N GLN A 4 -19.53 -25.56 -21.22
CA GLN A 4 -19.07 -24.18 -21.45
C GLN A 4 -20.26 -23.22 -21.51
N GLU A 5 -21.36 -23.65 -22.10
CA GLU A 5 -22.60 -22.89 -22.15
C GLU A 5 -23.22 -22.76 -20.75
N GLN A 6 -23.21 -23.85 -19.97
CA GLN A 6 -23.62 -23.80 -18.56
C GLN A 6 -22.75 -22.84 -17.72
N ALA A 7 -21.44 -22.87 -17.88
CA ALA A 7 -20.53 -21.97 -17.18
C ALA A 7 -20.81 -20.50 -17.54
N HIS A 8 -21.02 -20.23 -18.83
CA HIS A 8 -21.35 -18.89 -19.30
C HIS A 8 -22.70 -18.39 -18.74
N ASN A 9 -23.72 -19.27 -18.71
CA ASN A 9 -25.03 -18.94 -18.14
C ASN A 9 -24.98 -18.67 -16.63
N LEU A 10 -23.99 -19.23 -15.95
CA LEU A 10 -23.70 -18.96 -14.52
C LEU A 10 -22.78 -17.76 -14.29
N GLY A 11 -22.40 -17.02 -15.35
CA GLY A 11 -21.52 -15.84 -15.24
C GLY A 11 -20.04 -16.17 -15.12
N ILE A 12 -19.61 -17.39 -15.44
CA ILE A 12 -18.20 -17.78 -15.47
C ILE A 12 -17.68 -17.64 -16.89
N TYR A 13 -16.60 -16.89 -17.08
CA TYR A 13 -16.00 -16.62 -18.38
C TYR A 13 -14.67 -17.36 -18.59
N PRO A 14 -14.28 -17.64 -19.85
CA PRO A 14 -13.02 -18.31 -20.13
C PRO A 14 -11.83 -17.39 -19.83
N VAL A 15 -10.79 -17.95 -19.25
CA VAL A 15 -9.55 -17.26 -18.91
C VAL A 15 -8.38 -17.89 -19.65
N GLN A 16 -7.54 -17.07 -20.23
CA GLN A 16 -6.28 -17.50 -20.83
C GLN A 16 -5.24 -17.72 -19.72
N ILE A 17 -4.66 -18.93 -19.71
CA ILE A 17 -3.56 -19.30 -18.82
C ILE A 17 -2.33 -19.51 -19.68
N ASP A 18 -1.32 -18.67 -19.42
CA ASP A 18 -0.02 -18.79 -20.06
C ASP A 18 0.92 -19.58 -19.17
N GLN A 19 1.45 -20.69 -19.66
CA GLN A 19 2.41 -21.54 -18.97
C GLN A 19 3.75 -21.52 -19.70
N VAL A 20 4.81 -21.25 -18.95
CA VAL A 20 6.19 -21.41 -19.44
C VAL A 20 6.63 -22.83 -19.06
N GLU A 21 6.69 -23.72 -20.04
CA GLU A 21 7.22 -25.07 -19.89
C GLU A 21 8.68 -25.10 -20.35
N THR A 22 9.43 -26.10 -19.90
CA THR A 22 10.85 -26.29 -20.32
C THR A 22 11.01 -26.46 -21.84
N SER A 23 9.93 -26.80 -22.53
CA SER A 23 9.86 -27.00 -23.98
C SER A 23 9.34 -25.78 -24.77
N GLY A 24 8.90 -24.73 -24.13
CA GLY A 24 8.36 -23.53 -24.78
C GLY A 24 7.23 -22.84 -24.01
N PHE A 25 6.60 -21.89 -24.69
CA PHE A 25 5.45 -21.15 -24.18
C PHE A 25 4.16 -21.83 -24.66
N SER A 26 3.28 -22.19 -23.72
CA SER A 26 1.94 -22.72 -24.05
C SER A 26 0.86 -21.85 -23.45
N SER A 27 -0.16 -21.53 -24.22
CA SER A 27 -1.33 -20.79 -23.80
C SER A 27 -2.57 -21.69 -23.90
N LYS A 28 -3.33 -21.78 -22.81
CA LYS A 28 -4.55 -22.61 -22.73
C LYS A 28 -5.71 -21.76 -22.25
N ILE A 29 -6.90 -22.01 -22.80
CA ILE A 29 -8.13 -21.42 -22.33
C ILE A 29 -8.74 -22.36 -21.28
N ALA A 30 -9.00 -21.84 -20.08
CA ALA A 30 -9.63 -22.58 -19.00
C ALA A 30 -10.83 -21.83 -18.43
N TRP A 31 -11.76 -22.55 -17.86
CA TRP A 31 -12.92 -22.03 -17.15
C TRP A 31 -12.67 -22.24 -15.66
N MET A 32 -12.40 -21.17 -14.96
CA MET A 32 -11.98 -21.21 -13.55
C MET A 32 -12.78 -20.18 -12.77
N GLY A 33 -13.96 -20.58 -12.31
CA GLY A 33 -14.84 -19.72 -11.53
C GLY A 33 -15.67 -20.52 -10.54
N ILE A 34 -16.35 -19.82 -9.64
CA ILE A 34 -17.30 -20.37 -8.68
C ILE A 34 -18.62 -19.62 -8.85
N ALA A 35 -19.72 -20.34 -9.09
CA ALA A 35 -21.06 -19.77 -9.01
C ALA A 35 -21.68 -20.16 -7.66
N ILE A 36 -22.24 -19.18 -6.96
CA ILE A 36 -22.92 -19.33 -5.68
C ILE A 36 -24.39 -19.03 -5.91
N THR A 37 -25.25 -19.92 -5.45
CA THR A 37 -26.71 -19.81 -5.61
C THR A 37 -27.38 -19.81 -4.25
N TYR A 38 -28.36 -18.92 -4.05
CA TYR A 38 -29.20 -18.88 -2.86
C TYR A 38 -30.61 -18.43 -3.24
N GLY A 39 -31.59 -19.31 -3.11
CA GLY A 39 -32.92 -19.10 -3.69
C GLY A 39 -32.85 -18.93 -5.19
N ASP A 40 -33.44 -17.85 -5.68
CA ASP A 40 -33.46 -17.51 -7.13
C ASP A 40 -32.26 -16.63 -7.54
N TYR A 41 -31.39 -16.31 -6.61
CA TYR A 41 -30.24 -15.44 -6.87
C TYR A 41 -28.97 -16.25 -7.17
N ILE A 42 -28.23 -15.79 -8.17
CA ILE A 42 -26.95 -16.37 -8.59
C ILE A 42 -25.92 -15.25 -8.64
N ALA A 43 -24.77 -15.47 -8.04
CA ALA A 43 -23.61 -14.60 -8.23
C ALA A 43 -22.37 -15.45 -8.54
N ALA A 44 -21.56 -15.01 -9.48
CA ALA A 44 -20.35 -15.71 -9.91
C ALA A 44 -19.09 -14.95 -9.54
N ILE A 45 -18.08 -15.72 -9.14
CA ILE A 45 -16.68 -15.31 -9.16
C ILE A 45 -16.13 -15.84 -10.47
N ASP A 46 -16.00 -14.96 -11.45
CA ASP A 46 -15.79 -15.31 -12.86
C ASP A 46 -14.38 -15.88 -13.14
N SER A 47 -13.40 -15.51 -12.33
CA SER A 47 -12.00 -15.88 -12.56
C SER A 47 -11.25 -16.12 -11.26
N LEU A 48 -10.79 -17.35 -11.05
CA LEU A 48 -9.96 -17.77 -9.93
C LEU A 48 -8.59 -18.24 -10.42
N LYS A 49 -7.72 -17.31 -10.82
CA LYS A 49 -6.35 -17.65 -11.26
C LYS A 49 -5.43 -18.07 -10.12
N THR A 50 -5.75 -17.67 -8.90
CA THR A 50 -4.99 -17.97 -7.68
C THR A 50 -5.92 -18.27 -6.53
N THR A 51 -5.42 -18.98 -5.51
CA THR A 51 -6.15 -19.19 -4.25
C THR A 51 -6.04 -18.00 -3.29
N LYS A 52 -5.29 -16.96 -3.67
CA LYS A 52 -5.18 -15.71 -2.94
C LYS A 52 -6.58 -15.07 -2.88
N ASP A 53 -6.95 -14.58 -1.73
CA ASP A 53 -8.21 -13.86 -1.48
C ASP A 53 -9.50 -14.66 -1.77
N ILE A 54 -9.42 -15.99 -1.93
CA ILE A 54 -10.59 -16.83 -2.24
C ILE A 54 -11.63 -16.76 -1.12
N GLU A 55 -11.19 -16.75 0.15
CA GLU A 55 -12.06 -16.62 1.33
C GLU A 55 -12.84 -15.30 1.27
N TYR A 56 -12.13 -14.20 0.98
CA TYR A 56 -12.74 -12.87 0.82
C TYR A 56 -13.75 -12.84 -0.35
N LYS A 57 -13.36 -13.33 -1.53
CA LYS A 57 -14.23 -13.36 -2.71
C LYS A 57 -15.49 -14.18 -2.49
N ILE A 58 -15.39 -15.34 -1.86
CA ILE A 58 -16.54 -16.18 -1.55
C ILE A 58 -17.45 -15.49 -0.53
N THR A 59 -16.88 -14.95 0.56
CA THR A 59 -17.66 -14.32 1.63
C THR A 59 -18.38 -13.06 1.14
N THR A 60 -17.70 -12.22 0.38
CA THR A 60 -18.33 -11.02 -0.21
C THR A 60 -19.42 -11.38 -1.22
N THR A 61 -19.23 -12.43 -2.01
CA THR A 61 -20.24 -12.91 -2.96
C THR A 61 -21.46 -13.45 -2.22
N ILE A 62 -21.28 -14.20 -1.14
CA ILE A 62 -22.37 -14.69 -0.28
C ILE A 62 -23.11 -13.48 0.35
N SER A 63 -22.39 -12.50 0.90
CA SER A 63 -23.01 -11.29 1.47
C SER A 63 -23.84 -10.52 0.46
N LYS A 64 -23.35 -10.39 -0.79
CA LYS A 64 -24.11 -9.76 -1.89
C LYS A 64 -25.44 -10.49 -2.16
N ILE A 65 -25.43 -11.82 -2.19
CA ILE A 65 -26.63 -12.63 -2.47
C ILE A 65 -27.64 -12.51 -1.32
N ILE A 66 -27.19 -12.57 -0.07
CA ILE A 66 -28.06 -12.42 1.11
C ILE A 66 -28.72 -11.05 1.10
N ASN A 67 -27.93 -9.99 0.90
CA ASN A 67 -28.45 -8.62 0.85
C ASN A 67 -29.45 -8.41 -0.31
N ALA A 68 -29.21 -9.06 -1.47
CA ALA A 68 -30.12 -9.02 -2.61
C ALA A 68 -31.47 -9.68 -2.31
N GLN A 69 -31.48 -10.75 -1.55
CA GLN A 69 -32.72 -11.45 -1.17
C GLN A 69 -33.53 -10.65 -0.15
N ASP A 70 -32.89 -10.11 0.89
CA ASP A 70 -33.58 -9.41 1.96
C ASP A 70 -34.24 -8.13 1.48
N ASN A 71 -33.68 -7.46 0.47
CA ASN A 71 -34.18 -6.17 -0.05
C ASN A 71 -34.88 -6.24 -1.41
N ASN A 72 -35.07 -7.42 -1.97
CA ASN A 72 -35.63 -7.63 -3.32
C ASN A 72 -34.93 -6.79 -4.43
N ARG A 73 -33.67 -6.41 -4.19
CA ARG A 73 -32.75 -5.70 -5.11
C ARG A 73 -31.34 -6.23 -4.93
N GLN A 74 -30.54 -6.24 -5.96
CA GLN A 74 -29.08 -6.42 -5.88
C GLN A 74 -28.47 -5.21 -5.14
N GLN A 75 -28.59 -5.16 -3.82
CA GLN A 75 -28.20 -3.98 -3.06
C GLN A 75 -26.80 -4.14 -2.51
N LEU A 76 -25.87 -3.40 -3.10
CA LEU A 76 -24.58 -3.12 -2.51
C LEU A 76 -24.79 -2.32 -1.22
N TYR A 77 -23.84 -2.37 -0.29
CA TYR A 77 -23.85 -1.44 0.85
C TYR A 77 -23.75 -0.01 0.32
N GLU A 78 -24.61 0.89 0.81
CA GLU A 78 -24.51 2.30 0.43
C GLU A 78 -23.51 3.03 1.36
N VAL A 79 -22.66 3.85 0.74
CA VAL A 79 -21.77 4.79 1.41
C VAL A 79 -21.98 6.20 0.84
N GLY A 80 -22.15 7.18 1.71
CA GLY A 80 -22.27 8.57 1.28
C GLY A 80 -20.92 9.16 0.89
N TYR A 81 -20.90 9.99 -0.13
CA TYR A 81 -19.72 10.76 -0.55
C TYR A 81 -20.11 12.23 -0.61
N ILE A 82 -19.54 13.03 0.27
CA ILE A 82 -19.87 14.46 0.37
C ILE A 82 -19.25 15.20 -0.81
N THR A 83 -20.04 16.12 -1.38
CA THR A 83 -19.65 16.96 -2.52
C THR A 83 -20.13 18.40 -2.30
N GLY A 84 -19.55 19.33 -3.06
CA GLY A 84 -19.93 20.75 -3.01
C GLY A 84 -18.82 21.68 -2.52
N HIS A 85 -17.75 21.13 -1.92
CA HIS A 85 -16.66 21.90 -1.32
C HIS A 85 -15.32 21.69 -2.02
N GLY A 86 -15.34 21.26 -3.30
CA GLY A 86 -14.15 21.01 -4.10
C GLY A 86 -13.51 19.66 -3.83
N GLU A 87 -14.27 18.71 -3.29
CA GLU A 87 -13.84 17.33 -3.11
C GLU A 87 -13.45 16.69 -4.45
N HIS A 88 -12.57 15.69 -4.38
CA HIS A 88 -12.16 14.95 -5.58
C HIS A 88 -13.35 14.28 -6.26
N ALA A 89 -13.53 14.53 -7.56
CA ALA A 89 -14.63 13.93 -8.32
C ALA A 89 -14.43 12.43 -8.51
N LEU A 90 -15.51 11.64 -8.39
CA LEU A 90 -15.50 10.18 -8.59
C LEU A 90 -15.38 9.78 -10.08
N ARG A 91 -14.67 10.55 -10.83
CA ARG A 91 -14.34 10.34 -12.26
C ARG A 91 -12.91 10.76 -12.51
N SER A 92 -12.25 10.16 -13.47
CA SER A 92 -10.88 10.54 -13.84
C SER A 92 -10.83 11.94 -14.44
N ASN A 93 -9.77 12.67 -14.12
CA ASN A 93 -9.45 13.95 -14.74
C ASN A 93 -8.03 13.91 -15.35
N PRO A 94 -7.89 13.50 -16.61
CA PRO A 94 -6.58 13.40 -17.28
C PRO A 94 -5.95 14.78 -17.57
N TYR A 95 -6.70 15.86 -17.38
CA TYR A 95 -6.25 17.25 -17.61
C TYR A 95 -5.95 18.01 -16.32
N ALA A 96 -5.94 17.32 -15.18
CA ALA A 96 -5.62 17.92 -13.88
C ALA A 96 -4.25 18.60 -13.92
N GLN A 97 -4.20 19.87 -13.53
CA GLN A 97 -2.98 20.68 -13.47
C GLN A 97 -2.50 20.87 -12.03
N SER A 98 -3.34 20.57 -11.06
CA SER A 98 -3.06 20.66 -9.63
C SER A 98 -3.51 19.39 -8.91
N PHE A 99 -3.05 19.18 -7.67
CA PHE A 99 -3.48 18.05 -6.86
C PHE A 99 -4.97 18.11 -6.52
N THR A 100 -5.55 19.31 -6.38
CA THR A 100 -6.97 19.51 -6.07
C THR A 100 -7.90 19.11 -7.22
N GLU A 101 -7.39 19.10 -8.45
CA GLU A 101 -8.15 18.74 -9.65
C GLU A 101 -8.11 17.24 -9.98
N LEU A 102 -7.36 16.45 -9.21
CA LEU A 102 -7.24 15.01 -9.44
C LEU A 102 -8.59 14.31 -9.27
N GLY A 103 -8.83 13.31 -10.10
CA GLY A 103 -10.01 12.45 -10.00
C GLY A 103 -9.77 11.21 -9.15
N CYS A 104 -10.87 10.59 -8.74
CA CYS A 104 -10.94 9.38 -7.92
C CYS A 104 -11.77 8.28 -8.59
N GLU A 105 -11.64 8.09 -9.90
CA GLU A 105 -12.32 6.98 -10.59
C GLU A 105 -11.84 5.63 -10.08
N GLY A 106 -10.53 5.52 -9.79
CA GLY A 106 -9.93 4.35 -9.17
C GLY A 106 -10.58 3.98 -7.84
N LEU A 107 -10.85 4.96 -6.97
CA LEU A 107 -11.57 4.74 -5.71
C LEU A 107 -12.98 4.19 -5.95
N ARG A 108 -13.74 4.78 -6.88
CA ARG A 108 -15.07 4.28 -7.22
C ARG A 108 -15.01 2.84 -7.69
N ASN A 109 -14.08 2.51 -8.58
CA ASN A 109 -13.89 1.17 -9.10
C ASN A 109 -13.45 0.18 -8.02
N LEU A 110 -12.53 0.60 -7.13
CA LEU A 110 -12.04 -0.19 -6.00
C LEU A 110 -13.17 -0.60 -5.03
N LEU A 111 -14.17 0.27 -4.86
CA LEU A 111 -15.29 0.05 -3.95
C LEU A 111 -16.50 -0.62 -4.63
N SER A 112 -16.61 -0.57 -5.96
CA SER A 112 -17.79 -0.98 -6.73
C SER A 112 -18.23 -2.44 -6.53
N ASP A 113 -17.32 -3.29 -6.08
CA ASP A 113 -17.62 -4.70 -5.79
C ASP A 113 -18.60 -4.89 -4.64
N ILE A 114 -18.55 -4.00 -3.63
CA ILE A 114 -19.27 -4.16 -2.36
C ILE A 114 -20.15 -2.95 -2.07
N TYR A 115 -19.72 -1.76 -2.51
CA TYR A 115 -20.35 -0.51 -2.17
C TYR A 115 -20.94 0.19 -3.39
N SER A 116 -22.13 0.78 -3.19
CA SER A 116 -22.72 1.82 -4.04
C SER A 116 -22.42 3.18 -3.42
N ILE A 117 -21.76 4.05 -4.15
CA ILE A 117 -21.42 5.38 -3.65
C ILE A 117 -22.55 6.33 -4.01
N LYS A 118 -23.16 6.97 -3.00
CA LYS A 118 -24.15 8.03 -3.16
C LYS A 118 -23.49 9.39 -2.93
N GLU A 119 -23.37 10.19 -3.98
CA GLU A 119 -22.93 11.58 -3.87
C GLU A 119 -23.99 12.42 -3.18
N ILE A 120 -23.60 13.26 -2.21
CA ILE A 120 -24.50 14.07 -1.36
C ILE A 120 -23.95 15.49 -1.32
N ASN A 121 -24.75 16.45 -1.79
CA ASN A 121 -24.46 17.87 -1.65
C ASN A 121 -25.20 18.40 -0.41
N LEU A 122 -24.47 18.73 0.66
CA LEU A 122 -25.05 19.16 1.93
C LEU A 122 -25.78 20.52 1.85
N ALA A 123 -25.47 21.34 0.86
CA ALA A 123 -26.22 22.57 0.61
C ALA A 123 -27.65 22.31 0.09
N GLU A 124 -27.89 21.15 -0.54
CA GLU A 124 -29.13 20.81 -1.21
C GLU A 124 -29.95 19.75 -0.48
N GLU A 125 -29.30 18.82 0.23
CA GLU A 125 -29.97 17.70 0.88
C GLU A 125 -29.41 17.37 2.27
N GLU A 126 -30.15 16.57 3.01
CA GLU A 126 -29.72 15.97 4.28
C GLU A 126 -28.98 14.66 4.05
N ILE A 127 -28.12 14.27 5.01
CA ILE A 127 -27.52 12.95 5.01
C ILE A 127 -28.61 11.90 5.31
N PRO A 128 -28.87 10.94 4.39
CA PRO A 128 -29.89 9.95 4.64
C PRO A 128 -29.61 9.11 5.88
N ALA A 129 -30.60 8.96 6.75
CA ALA A 129 -30.50 8.19 7.99
C ALA A 129 -30.25 6.68 7.74
N SER A 130 -30.48 6.20 6.52
CA SER A 130 -30.17 4.82 6.11
C SER A 130 -28.67 4.56 5.89
N LEU A 131 -27.88 5.61 5.70
CA LEU A 131 -26.45 5.50 5.50
C LEU A 131 -25.74 5.20 6.82
N LYS A 132 -24.84 4.25 6.78
CA LYS A 132 -24.01 3.89 7.92
C LYS A 132 -22.77 4.76 8.02
N SER A 133 -22.24 5.18 6.89
CA SER A 133 -21.04 5.99 6.82
C SER A 133 -21.06 7.00 5.69
N ILE A 134 -20.27 8.06 5.87
CA ILE A 134 -19.97 9.06 4.85
C ILE A 134 -18.44 9.20 4.66
N ILE A 135 -18.04 9.56 3.45
CA ILE A 135 -16.67 9.90 3.09
C ILE A 135 -16.62 11.38 2.74
N ILE A 136 -15.68 12.11 3.35
CA ILE A 136 -15.33 13.49 3.02
C ILE A 136 -13.90 13.48 2.49
N ASN A 137 -13.72 13.82 1.21
CA ASN A 137 -12.48 13.52 0.49
C ASN A 137 -11.89 14.74 -0.22
N GLY A 138 -10.94 15.40 0.43
CA GLY A 138 -10.20 16.53 -0.13
C GLY A 138 -11.01 17.80 -0.31
N PRO A 139 -11.84 18.23 0.65
CA PRO A 139 -12.51 19.52 0.56
C PRO A 139 -11.48 20.66 0.61
N VAL A 140 -11.64 21.66 -0.24
CA VAL A 140 -10.78 22.85 -0.33
C VAL A 140 -11.54 24.16 -0.08
N MET A 141 -12.86 24.10 -0.01
CA MET A 141 -13.73 25.21 0.33
C MET A 141 -14.35 25.01 1.71
N PRO A 142 -14.66 26.10 2.44
CA PRO A 142 -15.25 25.98 3.78
C PRO A 142 -16.71 25.51 3.73
N PHE A 143 -17.06 24.64 4.67
CA PHE A 143 -18.43 24.27 4.96
C PHE A 143 -19.13 25.39 5.73
N SER A 144 -20.41 25.61 5.48
CA SER A 144 -21.25 26.48 6.29
C SER A 144 -21.53 25.84 7.66
N ASP A 145 -21.96 26.68 8.64
CA ASP A 145 -22.33 26.18 9.97
C ASP A 145 -23.52 25.19 9.90
N GLU A 146 -24.44 25.36 8.95
CA GLU A 146 -25.54 24.43 8.73
C GLU A 146 -25.07 23.06 8.27
N GLU A 147 -24.13 23.01 7.32
CA GLU A 147 -23.54 21.76 6.78
C GLU A 147 -22.69 21.06 7.84
N LEU A 148 -21.89 21.80 8.63
CA LEU A 148 -21.16 21.26 9.78
C LEU A 148 -22.10 20.66 10.83
N ASN A 149 -23.26 21.30 11.06
CA ASN A 149 -24.27 20.76 11.96
C ASN A 149 -24.92 19.47 11.42
N LYS A 150 -25.14 19.35 10.10
CA LYS A 150 -25.62 18.12 9.48
C LYS A 150 -24.64 16.96 9.70
N ILE A 151 -23.33 17.19 9.48
CA ILE A 151 -22.27 16.20 9.73
C ILE A 151 -22.22 15.83 11.22
N SER A 152 -22.23 16.83 12.12
CA SER A 152 -22.16 16.60 13.57
C SER A 152 -23.37 15.82 14.07
N SER A 153 -24.57 16.13 13.53
CA SER A 153 -25.82 15.42 13.85
C SER A 153 -25.77 13.97 13.36
N PHE A 154 -25.27 13.74 12.17
CA PHE A 154 -25.07 12.39 11.64
C PHE A 154 -24.16 11.55 12.54
N ILE A 155 -23.02 12.10 12.97
CA ILE A 155 -22.09 11.44 13.89
C ILE A 155 -22.75 11.17 15.25
N SER A 156 -23.45 12.16 15.80
CA SER A 156 -24.15 12.05 17.11
C SER A 156 -25.23 10.98 17.11
N ASN A 157 -25.83 10.71 15.95
CA ASN A 157 -26.80 9.64 15.74
C ASN A 157 -26.17 8.26 15.45
N GLY A 158 -24.85 8.12 15.61
CA GLY A 158 -24.14 6.87 15.41
C GLY A 158 -23.64 6.64 13.99
N GLY A 159 -23.68 7.64 13.12
CA GLY A 159 -23.06 7.59 11.79
C GLY A 159 -21.54 7.63 11.86
N ASN A 160 -20.88 6.88 10.99
CA ASN A 160 -19.43 6.79 10.92
C ASN A 160 -18.89 7.72 9.83
N VAL A 161 -17.67 8.24 9.99
CA VAL A 161 -17.08 9.16 9.01
C VAL A 161 -15.64 8.81 8.70
N LEU A 162 -15.33 8.80 7.41
CA LEU A 162 -13.98 8.68 6.89
C LEU A 162 -13.55 10.02 6.29
N PHE A 163 -12.60 10.66 6.94
CA PHE A 163 -12.04 11.94 6.53
C PHE A 163 -10.70 11.73 5.82
N PHE A 164 -10.60 12.25 4.59
CA PHE A 164 -9.35 12.48 3.88
C PHE A 164 -9.19 13.99 3.72
N ILE A 165 -8.32 14.61 4.51
CA ILE A 165 -8.20 16.08 4.61
C ILE A 165 -6.75 16.47 4.37
N ASP A 166 -6.53 17.32 3.37
CA ASP A 166 -5.21 17.88 3.11
C ASP A 166 -4.89 19.02 4.07
N PRO A 167 -3.67 19.09 4.63
CA PRO A 167 -3.26 20.14 5.56
C PRO A 167 -3.15 21.51 4.89
N LEU A 168 -2.73 21.49 3.63
CA LEU A 168 -2.54 22.68 2.81
C LEU A 168 -3.28 22.50 1.48
N LYS A 169 -3.78 23.59 0.94
CA LYS A 169 -4.34 23.64 -0.41
C LYS A 169 -3.44 24.43 -1.35
N GLU A 170 -3.40 23.99 -2.58
CA GLU A 170 -2.70 24.67 -3.66
C GLU A 170 -3.46 25.92 -4.08
N LEU A 171 -2.76 27.04 -4.19
CA LEU A 171 -3.32 28.28 -4.69
C LEU A 171 -3.28 28.28 -6.23
N PRO A 172 -4.26 28.91 -6.89
CA PRO A 172 -4.21 29.09 -8.33
C PRO A 172 -2.88 29.73 -8.75
N ALA A 173 -2.12 29.02 -9.59
CA ALA A 173 -0.83 29.48 -10.04
C ALA A 173 -1.00 30.51 -11.19
N GLU A 174 -0.24 31.61 -11.15
CA GLU A 174 -0.07 32.45 -12.34
C GLU A 174 0.74 31.68 -13.39
N GLN A 175 0.51 32.00 -14.66
CA GLN A 175 1.19 31.33 -15.78
C GLN A 175 2.72 31.40 -15.61
N ASN A 176 3.40 30.23 -15.52
CA ASN A 176 4.83 30.07 -15.25
C ASN A 176 5.30 30.34 -13.80
N SER A 177 4.43 30.46 -12.82
CA SER A 177 4.83 30.51 -11.41
C SER A 177 4.92 29.11 -10.79
N MET A 178 5.73 28.97 -9.73
CA MET A 178 5.73 27.74 -8.92
C MET A 178 4.43 27.65 -8.10
N PRO A 179 3.87 26.43 -7.89
CA PRO A 179 2.73 26.26 -7.02
C PRO A 179 2.99 26.84 -5.64
N GLN A 180 2.00 27.53 -5.09
CA GLN A 180 2.03 28.06 -3.73
C GLN A 180 0.96 27.34 -2.89
N TYR A 181 1.24 27.16 -1.62
CA TYR A 181 0.38 26.44 -0.71
C TYR A 181 -0.04 27.34 0.46
N THR A 182 -1.26 27.18 0.92
CA THR A 182 -1.79 27.87 2.11
C THR A 182 -2.56 26.89 2.98
N ALA A 183 -2.73 27.22 4.27
CA ALA A 183 -3.53 26.39 5.18
C ALA A 183 -4.93 26.12 4.61
N ASN A 184 -5.36 24.88 4.69
CA ASN A 184 -6.66 24.45 4.21
C ASN A 184 -7.69 24.56 5.34
N HIS A 185 -8.40 25.67 5.40
CA HIS A 185 -9.45 25.90 6.40
C HIS A 185 -10.83 25.56 5.83
N THR A 186 -11.39 24.45 6.28
CA THR A 186 -12.68 23.94 5.82
C THR A 186 -13.81 24.08 6.84
N GLY A 187 -13.47 24.34 8.12
CA GLY A 187 -14.41 24.31 9.23
C GLY A 187 -14.54 22.93 9.89
N LEU A 188 -14.11 21.86 9.21
CA LEU A 188 -14.10 20.49 9.75
C LEU A 188 -13.18 20.36 10.96
N GLU A 189 -12.23 21.28 11.12
CA GLU A 189 -11.32 21.36 12.27
C GLU A 189 -12.07 21.40 13.59
N THR A 190 -13.25 22.04 13.63
CA THR A 190 -14.09 22.11 14.84
C THR A 190 -14.70 20.76 15.20
N ILE A 191 -15.08 19.97 14.19
CA ILE A 191 -15.59 18.59 14.38
C ILE A 191 -14.45 17.70 14.86
N LEU A 192 -13.29 17.77 14.22
CA LEU A 192 -12.12 16.96 14.58
C LEU A 192 -11.61 17.29 15.99
N ASP A 193 -11.58 18.58 16.39
CA ASP A 193 -11.20 18.99 17.75
C ASP A 193 -12.16 18.43 18.81
N GLY A 194 -13.44 18.26 18.47
CA GLY A 194 -14.41 17.58 19.31
C GLY A 194 -14.01 16.14 19.63
N PHE A 195 -13.32 15.46 18.73
CA PHE A 195 -12.73 14.12 18.90
C PHE A 195 -11.28 14.14 19.37
N GLY A 196 -10.74 15.32 19.72
CA GLY A 196 -9.34 15.47 20.13
C GLY A 196 -8.32 15.23 19.03
N ILE A 197 -8.69 15.44 17.76
CA ILE A 197 -7.81 15.31 16.61
C ILE A 197 -7.58 16.68 15.98
N SER A 198 -6.34 17.00 15.64
CA SER A 198 -6.01 18.18 14.86
C SER A 198 -4.97 17.85 13.79
N ILE A 199 -5.07 18.51 12.63
CA ILE A 199 -4.10 18.41 11.53
C ILE A 199 -3.35 19.74 11.46
N GLU A 200 -2.02 19.69 11.59
CA GLU A 200 -1.19 20.88 11.47
C GLU A 200 -1.09 21.31 9.99
N PRO A 201 -1.15 22.63 9.69
CA PRO A 201 -1.08 23.13 8.32
C PRO A 201 0.37 23.11 7.78
N LYS A 202 0.97 21.93 7.72
CA LYS A 202 2.32 21.67 7.25
C LYS A 202 2.34 20.42 6.38
N PHE A 203 3.25 20.34 5.41
CA PHE A 203 3.54 19.06 4.74
C PHE A 203 4.61 18.28 5.46
N VAL A 204 4.39 16.98 5.55
CA VAL A 204 5.36 16.02 6.06
C VAL A 204 6.19 15.47 4.92
N PHE A 205 7.50 15.43 5.14
CA PHE A 205 8.51 14.85 4.27
C PHE A 205 9.21 13.71 5.01
N ASP A 206 9.74 12.73 4.28
CA ASP A 206 10.46 11.59 4.87
C ASP A 206 11.61 11.15 3.95
N ASP A 207 12.71 10.70 4.55
CA ASP A 207 13.81 10.04 3.82
C ASP A 207 13.36 8.68 3.25
N LYS A 208 12.41 8.00 3.93
CA LYS A 208 11.77 6.78 3.44
C LYS A 208 10.61 7.13 2.55
N CYS A 209 10.89 7.37 1.30
CA CYS A 209 9.95 7.87 0.31
C CYS A 209 10.07 7.12 -1.02
N VAL A 210 9.18 7.44 -1.93
CA VAL A 210 9.23 6.94 -3.31
C VAL A 210 10.49 7.45 -4.00
N ILE A 211 11.20 6.53 -4.65
CA ILE A 211 12.40 6.82 -5.43
C ILE A 211 12.20 6.27 -6.84
N GLN A 212 12.37 7.11 -7.84
CA GLN A 212 12.36 6.70 -9.24
C GLN A 212 13.77 6.82 -9.83
N TYR A 213 14.17 5.81 -10.59
CA TYR A 213 15.42 5.82 -11.34
C TYR A 213 15.12 6.13 -12.80
N GLN A 214 15.63 7.24 -13.29
CA GLN A 214 15.54 7.65 -14.68
C GLN A 214 16.93 7.68 -15.31
N ASN A 215 17.00 7.82 -16.65
CA ASN A 215 18.28 7.94 -17.36
C ASN A 215 19.11 9.14 -16.89
N THR A 216 18.46 10.16 -16.32
CA THR A 216 19.06 11.38 -15.76
C THR A 216 19.52 11.26 -14.32
N GLY A 217 19.24 10.12 -13.66
CA GLY A 217 19.61 9.88 -12.26
C GLY A 217 18.47 9.46 -11.36
N LYS A 218 18.72 9.55 -10.06
CA LYS A 218 17.80 9.20 -8.97
C LYS A 218 16.90 10.41 -8.67
N GLN A 219 15.59 10.24 -8.77
CA GLN A 219 14.59 11.22 -8.33
C GLN A 219 13.98 10.78 -7.00
N ILE A 220 14.02 11.65 -6.01
CA ILE A 220 13.56 11.40 -4.63
C ILE A 220 12.31 12.23 -4.39
N PHE A 221 11.22 11.58 -3.99
CA PHE A 221 9.92 12.20 -3.73
C PHE A 221 9.65 12.22 -2.23
N ASN A 222 10.36 13.05 -1.48
CA ASN A 222 10.26 13.10 -0.01
C ASN A 222 8.84 13.37 0.50
N TRP A 223 7.97 14.00 -0.29
CA TRP A 223 6.55 14.23 -0.01
C TRP A 223 5.65 13.02 -0.30
N ALA A 224 6.25 11.90 -0.72
CA ALA A 224 5.58 10.62 -0.94
C ALA A 224 6.19 9.53 -0.04
N PRO A 225 6.03 9.61 1.30
CA PRO A 225 6.55 8.62 2.22
C PRO A 225 5.98 7.23 2.00
N ILE A 226 6.82 6.23 2.29
CA ILE A 226 6.46 4.81 2.33
C ILE A 226 6.39 4.39 3.79
N VAL A 227 5.19 4.15 4.30
CA VAL A 227 4.97 3.72 5.68
C VAL A 227 5.20 2.22 5.79
N GLU A 228 6.25 1.85 6.53
CA GLU A 228 6.63 0.45 6.74
C GLU A 228 5.72 -0.25 7.76
N LYS A 229 5.72 -1.58 7.75
CA LYS A 229 4.94 -2.45 8.65
C LYS A 229 5.14 -2.16 10.15
N ASN A 230 6.29 -1.62 10.54
CA ASN A 230 6.56 -1.27 11.95
C ASN A 230 5.92 0.08 12.35
N ASN A 231 5.49 0.85 11.38
CA ASN A 231 4.96 2.19 11.55
C ASN A 231 3.43 2.24 11.40
N VAL A 232 2.77 1.08 11.35
CA VAL A 232 1.31 0.94 11.33
C VAL A 232 0.81 0.20 12.56
N ALA A 233 -0.47 0.40 12.90
CA ALA A 233 -1.15 -0.31 13.99
C ALA A 233 -1.30 -1.79 13.65
N LYS A 234 -0.56 -2.67 14.35
CA LYS A 234 -0.49 -4.12 14.03
C LYS A 234 -1.78 -4.89 14.29
N LYS A 235 -2.66 -4.36 15.16
CA LYS A 235 -3.88 -5.05 15.61
C LYS A 235 -5.16 -4.44 15.05
N HIS A 236 -5.10 -3.23 14.47
CA HIS A 236 -6.27 -2.53 13.97
C HIS A 236 -6.70 -3.10 12.61
N PRO A 237 -8.01 -3.34 12.35
CA PRO A 237 -8.50 -3.94 11.12
C PRO A 237 -7.99 -3.22 9.86
N VAL A 238 -7.97 -1.90 9.85
CA VAL A 238 -7.54 -1.06 8.71
C VAL A 238 -6.11 -1.36 8.28
N THR A 239 -5.19 -1.61 9.24
CA THR A 239 -3.75 -1.68 8.98
C THR A 239 -3.10 -3.02 9.30
N LYS A 240 -3.87 -3.97 9.84
CA LYS A 240 -3.39 -5.31 10.17
C LYS A 240 -2.76 -5.97 8.94
N ASN A 241 -1.54 -6.48 9.10
CA ASN A 241 -0.72 -7.12 8.04
C ASN A 241 -0.32 -6.21 6.86
N LEU A 242 -0.60 -4.92 6.89
CA LEU A 242 -0.15 -3.99 5.86
C LEU A 242 1.25 -3.45 6.17
N GLY A 243 1.93 -3.03 5.12
CA GLY A 243 3.21 -2.33 5.15
C GLY A 243 3.59 -1.89 3.75
N GLY A 244 4.34 -0.80 3.62
CA GLY A 244 4.66 -0.20 2.33
C GLY A 244 3.52 0.64 1.76
N ILE A 245 2.70 1.23 2.65
CA ILE A 245 1.64 2.14 2.25
C ILE A 245 2.29 3.45 1.78
N ILE A 246 1.98 3.86 0.57
CA ILE A 246 2.44 5.14 0.03
C ILE A 246 1.39 6.19 0.35
N PHE A 247 1.81 7.24 1.06
CA PHE A 247 1.05 8.46 1.25
C PHE A 247 1.62 9.56 0.36
N TYR A 248 0.88 10.66 0.23
CA TYR A 248 1.29 11.78 -0.61
C TYR A 248 0.82 13.10 0.02
N THR A 249 1.69 14.11 0.15
CA THR A 249 1.34 15.45 0.66
C THR A 249 0.52 15.46 1.95
N MET A 250 0.89 14.68 2.94
CA MET A 250 0.18 14.58 4.21
C MET A 250 0.61 15.63 5.23
N GLY A 251 -0.25 15.88 6.22
CA GLY A 251 0.06 16.72 7.39
C GLY A 251 0.30 15.93 8.67
N PRO A 252 0.98 16.52 9.65
CA PRO A 252 1.07 15.94 10.98
C PRO A 252 -0.31 15.92 11.65
N VAL A 253 -0.68 14.79 12.24
CA VAL A 253 -1.90 14.63 13.03
C VAL A 253 -1.54 14.60 14.51
N SER A 254 -2.08 15.53 15.28
CA SER A 254 -1.94 15.59 16.73
C SER A 254 -3.17 15.03 17.42
N ILE A 255 -2.98 14.37 18.56
CA ILE A 255 -4.04 13.75 19.36
C ILE A 255 -4.03 14.34 20.76
N ASP A 256 -5.15 14.90 21.19
CA ASP A 256 -5.39 15.28 22.58
C ASP A 256 -5.93 14.05 23.35
N GLU A 257 -5.05 13.38 24.08
CA GLU A 257 -5.37 12.17 24.85
C GLU A 257 -6.45 12.41 25.91
N SER A 258 -6.70 13.66 26.32
CA SER A 258 -7.77 13.99 27.27
C SER A 258 -9.15 13.82 26.67
N LYS A 259 -9.29 14.11 25.37
CA LYS A 259 -10.54 14.00 24.59
C LYS A 259 -10.61 12.64 23.87
N ALA A 260 -9.53 12.19 23.26
CA ALA A 260 -9.45 11.02 22.38
C ALA A 260 -8.89 9.78 23.09
N LYS A 261 -9.55 9.33 24.15
CA LYS A 261 -9.07 8.17 24.97
C LYS A 261 -8.97 6.86 24.20
N ASN A 262 -9.79 6.68 23.16
CA ASN A 262 -9.84 5.47 22.34
C ASN A 262 -9.18 5.67 20.96
N ALA A 263 -8.33 6.69 20.82
CA ALA A 263 -7.61 6.94 19.57
C ALA A 263 -6.54 5.88 19.31
N VAL A 264 -6.47 5.42 18.09
CA VAL A 264 -5.44 4.51 17.59
C VAL A 264 -4.71 5.17 16.44
N ILE A 265 -3.40 5.32 16.57
CA ILE A 265 -2.55 5.78 15.46
C ILE A 265 -2.47 4.66 14.42
N LEU A 266 -3.13 4.84 13.28
CA LEU A 266 -3.15 3.86 12.19
C LEU A 266 -1.82 3.82 11.44
N ALA A 267 -1.26 4.99 11.15
CA ALA A 267 -0.01 5.13 10.41
C ALA A 267 0.81 6.32 10.91
N LYS A 268 2.13 6.15 10.96
CA LYS A 268 3.10 7.18 11.25
C LYS A 268 4.31 7.09 10.32
N THR A 269 5.00 8.19 10.12
CA THR A 269 6.20 8.26 9.30
C THR A 269 7.43 7.68 10.00
N SER A 270 8.59 7.69 9.35
CA SER A 270 9.86 7.23 9.95
C SER A 270 10.43 8.24 10.93
N ASP A 271 11.46 7.82 11.67
CA ASP A 271 12.21 8.71 12.59
C ASP A 271 13.00 9.80 11.84
N LYS A 272 13.10 9.71 10.52
CA LYS A 272 13.78 10.68 9.66
C LYS A 272 12.81 11.55 8.87
N SER A 273 11.59 11.68 9.35
CA SER A 273 10.61 12.60 8.77
C SER A 273 10.68 13.98 9.44
N TRP A 274 10.32 15.00 8.69
CA TRP A 274 10.18 16.39 9.15
C TRP A 274 8.90 16.99 8.58
N ALA A 275 8.49 18.13 9.10
CA ALA A 275 7.32 18.85 8.61
C ALA A 275 7.65 20.33 8.44
N THR A 276 7.15 20.93 7.36
CA THR A 276 7.31 22.37 7.09
C THR A 276 6.12 22.95 6.35
N ASP A 277 5.87 24.22 6.54
CA ASP A 277 4.94 25.09 5.81
C ASP A 277 5.67 26.17 4.99
N GLU A 278 7.00 26.20 5.07
CA GLU A 278 7.83 27.21 4.42
C GLU A 278 8.50 26.68 3.15
N ASN A 279 8.55 27.52 2.12
CA ASN A 279 9.29 27.28 0.88
C ASN A 279 9.03 25.90 0.24
N ILE A 280 7.76 25.48 0.22
CA ILE A 280 7.36 24.19 -0.29
C ILE A 280 7.49 24.15 -1.80
N ILE A 281 8.42 23.33 -2.30
CA ILE A 281 8.59 23.04 -3.71
C ILE A 281 8.53 21.53 -3.88
N LEU A 282 7.41 21.01 -4.38
CA LEU A 282 7.22 19.56 -4.58
C LEU A 282 7.85 19.12 -5.94
N TYR A 283 9.15 19.32 -6.05
CA TYR A 283 9.94 18.90 -7.20
C TYR A 283 11.21 18.17 -6.75
N PRO A 284 11.55 17.01 -7.34
CA PRO A 284 12.71 16.24 -6.97
C PRO A 284 14.01 17.05 -7.00
N GLY A 285 14.76 17.01 -5.92
CA GLY A 285 16.02 17.76 -5.78
C GLY A 285 15.89 19.18 -5.25
N TYR A 286 14.66 19.68 -5.02
CA TYR A 286 14.41 21.01 -4.45
C TYR A 286 13.95 20.95 -2.98
N VAL A 287 13.63 19.76 -2.48
CA VAL A 287 13.28 19.57 -1.08
C VAL A 287 14.56 19.52 -0.26
N ASN A 288 14.71 20.47 0.67
CA ASN A 288 15.84 20.52 1.58
C ASN A 288 15.42 20.02 2.96
N PRO A 289 16.06 18.95 3.48
CA PRO A 289 15.83 18.54 4.86
C PRO A 289 16.35 19.60 5.82
N PRO A 290 15.79 19.71 7.03
CA PRO A 290 16.25 20.66 8.05
C PRO A 290 17.71 20.39 8.42
N SER A 291 18.42 21.47 8.77
CA SER A 291 19.82 21.39 9.21
C SER A 291 19.94 20.92 10.66
N ASP A 292 18.91 21.16 11.48
CA ASP A 292 18.86 20.75 12.88
C ASP A 292 18.29 19.33 12.99
N SER A 293 19.06 18.43 13.60
CA SER A 293 18.65 17.04 13.83
C SER A 293 17.46 16.91 14.80
N THR A 294 17.15 17.93 15.59
CA THR A 294 16.01 17.95 16.53
C THR A 294 14.67 18.10 15.82
N GLU A 295 14.64 18.55 14.57
CA GLU A 295 13.42 18.69 13.77
C GLU A 295 12.94 17.36 13.16
N PHE A 296 13.79 16.34 13.17
CA PHE A 296 13.42 15.01 12.70
C PHE A 296 12.67 14.23 13.78
N GLY A 297 11.72 13.42 13.34
CA GLY A 297 10.99 12.50 14.21
C GLY A 297 9.73 11.96 13.55
N PRO A 298 9.15 10.88 14.08
CA PRO A 298 7.94 10.29 13.51
C PRO A 298 6.76 11.23 13.69
N ARG A 299 5.90 11.32 12.65
CA ARG A 299 4.67 12.10 12.63
C ARG A 299 3.50 11.16 12.40
N ASN A 300 2.43 11.30 13.20
CA ASN A 300 1.20 10.58 12.91
C ASN A 300 0.55 11.21 11.67
N ILE A 301 0.01 10.38 10.78
CA ILE A 301 -0.59 10.81 9.52
C ILE A 301 -1.97 10.19 9.27
N ALA A 302 -2.32 9.15 10.01
CA ALA A 302 -3.65 8.57 10.00
C ALA A 302 -4.02 8.07 11.40
N VAL A 303 -5.25 8.32 11.83
CA VAL A 303 -5.77 8.03 13.17
C VAL A 303 -7.19 7.50 13.07
N ALA A 304 -7.55 6.55 13.92
CA ALA A 304 -8.92 6.12 14.13
C ALA A 304 -9.35 6.42 15.57
N VAL A 305 -10.57 6.89 15.74
CA VAL A 305 -11.24 7.01 17.06
C VAL A 305 -12.53 6.21 17.00
N GLN A 306 -12.77 5.41 18.02
CA GLN A 306 -13.99 4.64 18.15
C GLN A 306 -14.65 4.92 19.52
N ASP A 307 -15.77 5.58 19.47
CA ASP A 307 -16.68 5.80 20.59
C ASP A 307 -18.09 5.28 20.24
N SER A 308 -19.09 6.14 20.22
CA SER A 308 -20.42 5.83 19.67
C SER A 308 -20.41 5.69 18.15
N SER A 309 -19.44 6.33 17.51
CA SER A 309 -19.19 6.32 16.06
C SER A 309 -17.75 5.98 15.77
N LYS A 310 -17.49 5.41 14.59
CA LYS A 310 -16.13 5.17 14.08
C LYS A 310 -15.72 6.38 13.23
N ILE A 311 -14.67 7.06 13.65
CA ILE A 311 -14.09 8.19 12.93
C ILE A 311 -12.69 7.77 12.48
N VAL A 312 -12.42 7.87 11.19
CA VAL A 312 -11.08 7.67 10.63
C VAL A 312 -10.63 8.96 9.97
N VAL A 313 -9.47 9.44 10.34
CA VAL A 313 -8.86 10.65 9.78
C VAL A 313 -7.54 10.30 9.12
N VAL A 314 -7.42 10.63 7.85
CA VAL A 314 -6.20 10.51 7.06
C VAL A 314 -5.83 11.91 6.57
N SER A 315 -4.63 12.36 6.90
CA SER A 315 -4.20 13.74 6.60
C SER A 315 -3.71 13.92 5.15
N SER A 316 -4.31 13.20 4.21
CA SER A 316 -4.07 13.32 2.78
C SER A 316 -5.27 12.80 2.01
N SER A 317 -5.78 13.56 1.05
CA SER A 317 -6.81 13.12 0.11
C SER A 317 -6.20 12.42 -1.12
N ILE A 318 -4.97 12.76 -1.47
CA ILE A 318 -4.27 12.25 -2.66
C ILE A 318 -4.15 10.71 -2.63
N ILE A 319 -4.16 10.11 -1.44
CA ILE A 319 -4.13 8.66 -1.27
C ILE A 319 -5.30 7.95 -1.96
N THR A 320 -6.40 8.65 -2.20
CA THR A 320 -7.63 8.13 -2.83
C THR A 320 -7.69 8.35 -4.33
N THR A 321 -6.79 9.17 -4.87
CA THR A 321 -6.82 9.62 -6.28
C THR A 321 -6.21 8.60 -7.24
N ASP A 322 -6.49 8.79 -8.53
CA ASP A 322 -5.99 7.96 -9.62
C ASP A 322 -4.44 7.97 -9.76
N ILE A 323 -3.74 8.82 -9.00
CA ILE A 323 -2.28 8.76 -8.89
C ILE A 323 -1.84 7.50 -8.14
N LEU A 324 -2.52 7.16 -7.03
CA LEU A 324 -2.14 6.07 -6.14
C LEU A 324 -3.07 4.85 -6.24
N ILE A 325 -4.33 5.03 -6.62
CA ILE A 325 -5.29 3.94 -6.84
C ILE A 325 -5.29 3.55 -8.32
N ARG A 326 -4.49 2.55 -8.68
CA ARG A 326 -4.29 2.15 -10.09
C ARG A 326 -4.48 0.65 -10.36
N SER A 327 -4.25 -0.18 -9.35
CA SER A 327 -4.31 -1.64 -9.47
C SER A 327 -4.80 -2.26 -8.17
N GLU A 328 -5.53 -3.35 -8.24
CA GLU A 328 -6.22 -3.96 -7.10
C GLU A 328 -5.32 -4.69 -6.09
N GLU A 329 -4.08 -4.36 -5.91
CA GLU A 329 -3.20 -5.14 -5.02
C GLU A 329 -2.16 -4.34 -4.25
N SER A 330 -2.13 -3.02 -4.35
CA SER A 330 -1.18 -2.22 -3.60
C SER A 330 -1.56 -2.11 -2.12
N ALA A 331 -0.56 -1.94 -1.25
CA ALA A 331 -0.82 -1.70 0.18
C ALA A 331 -1.64 -0.43 0.41
N THR A 332 -1.49 0.57 -0.44
CA THR A 332 -2.25 1.83 -0.41
C THR A 332 -3.73 1.59 -0.72
N GLU A 333 -4.04 0.84 -1.76
CA GLU A 333 -5.41 0.47 -2.12
C GLU A 333 -6.08 -0.37 -1.03
N LEU A 334 -5.34 -1.35 -0.48
CA LEU A 334 -5.83 -2.17 0.63
C LEU A 334 -6.10 -1.33 1.89
N PHE A 335 -5.26 -0.33 2.19
CA PHE A 335 -5.48 0.59 3.31
C PHE A 335 -6.77 1.39 3.12
N VAL A 336 -6.98 1.99 1.94
CA VAL A 336 -8.18 2.78 1.64
C VAL A 336 -9.43 1.90 1.70
N LYS A 337 -9.40 0.73 1.07
CA LYS A 337 -10.53 -0.22 1.07
C LYS A 337 -10.86 -0.69 2.48
N ASN A 338 -9.84 -1.04 3.29
CA ASN A 338 -10.03 -1.42 4.68
C ASN A 338 -10.58 -0.27 5.54
N ALA A 339 -10.19 0.99 5.28
CA ALA A 339 -10.74 2.13 6.00
C ALA A 339 -12.25 2.29 5.73
N VAL A 340 -12.68 2.10 4.46
CA VAL A 340 -14.11 2.11 4.11
C VAL A 340 -14.84 0.93 4.73
N ASP A 341 -14.28 -0.28 4.70
CA ASP A 341 -14.89 -1.45 5.35
C ASP A 341 -15.06 -1.25 6.86
N TYR A 342 -14.04 -0.69 7.52
CA TYR A 342 -14.05 -0.44 8.96
C TYR A 342 -15.16 0.55 9.38
N VAL A 343 -15.34 1.66 8.65
CA VAL A 343 -16.41 2.63 8.97
C VAL A 343 -17.80 2.10 8.58
N ASN A 344 -17.89 1.00 7.84
CA ASN A 344 -19.13 0.30 7.51
C ASN A 344 -19.38 -0.95 8.39
N ASP A 345 -18.60 -1.16 9.45
CA ASP A 345 -18.61 -2.33 10.35
C ASP A 345 -18.41 -3.67 9.64
N ASN A 346 -17.64 -3.66 8.56
CA ASN A 346 -17.23 -4.83 7.81
C ASN A 346 -15.78 -5.24 8.16
N ASP A 347 -15.44 -5.23 9.46
CA ASP A 347 -14.08 -5.49 9.97
C ASP A 347 -13.55 -6.86 9.53
N ASP A 348 -14.44 -7.85 9.38
CA ASP A 348 -14.09 -9.20 8.93
C ASP A 348 -13.55 -9.20 7.49
N PHE A 349 -14.01 -8.29 6.62
CA PHE A 349 -13.50 -8.16 5.25
C PHE A 349 -12.03 -7.70 5.24
N CYS A 350 -11.65 -6.82 6.17
CA CYS A 350 -10.28 -6.38 6.33
C CYS A 350 -9.36 -7.55 6.70
N GLU A 351 -9.79 -8.40 7.64
CA GLU A 351 -9.01 -9.57 8.08
C GLU A 351 -8.86 -10.61 6.98
N MET A 352 -9.94 -10.95 6.30
CA MET A 352 -9.93 -11.94 5.22
C MET A 352 -9.05 -11.50 4.05
N ARG A 353 -9.14 -10.22 3.65
CA ARG A 353 -8.36 -9.66 2.55
C ARG A 353 -6.86 -9.64 2.83
N THR A 354 -6.47 -9.34 4.06
CA THR A 354 -5.05 -9.26 4.45
C THR A 354 -4.45 -10.59 4.87
N LYS A 355 -5.26 -11.66 4.97
CA LYS A 355 -4.82 -13.01 5.28
C LYS A 355 -3.95 -13.56 4.15
N GLY A 356 -2.70 -13.87 4.46
CA GLY A 356 -1.76 -14.43 3.47
C GLY A 356 -1.10 -13.40 2.54
N THR A 357 -1.48 -12.12 2.61
CA THR A 357 -0.86 -11.05 1.84
C THR A 357 0.47 -10.66 2.49
N ARG A 358 1.58 -11.07 1.91
CA ARG A 358 2.91 -10.56 2.30
C ARG A 358 3.29 -9.45 1.32
N LEU A 359 2.85 -8.23 1.63
CA LEU A 359 3.22 -7.01 0.91
C LEU A 359 4.51 -6.40 1.52
N ASP A 360 5.44 -7.26 1.92
CA ASP A 360 6.71 -6.79 2.47
C ASP A 360 7.61 -6.36 1.30
N PHE A 361 7.96 -5.08 1.23
CA PHE A 361 9.03 -4.63 0.34
C PHE A 361 10.35 -5.24 0.77
N ILE A 362 11.15 -5.68 -0.18
CA ILE A 362 12.54 -6.08 0.08
C ILE A 362 13.32 -4.81 0.44
N SER A 363 13.41 -4.53 1.75
CA SER A 363 14.21 -3.42 2.24
C SER A 363 15.63 -3.87 2.48
N ILE A 364 16.54 -3.47 1.61
CA ILE A 364 17.97 -3.72 1.79
C ILE A 364 18.51 -2.59 2.68
N LYS A 365 18.77 -2.90 3.96
CA LYS A 365 19.17 -1.93 4.99
C LYS A 365 20.56 -1.29 4.76
N SER A 366 21.33 -1.77 3.81
CA SER A 366 22.70 -1.31 3.57
C SER A 366 23.03 -1.35 2.08
N GLU A 367 23.62 -0.28 1.55
CA GLU A 367 24.12 -0.22 0.18
C GLU A 367 25.15 -1.34 -0.10
N TRP A 368 25.98 -1.66 0.91
CA TRP A 368 26.92 -2.77 0.82
C TRP A 368 26.22 -4.13 0.71
N ALA A 369 25.10 -4.33 1.39
CA ALA A 369 24.32 -5.56 1.26
C ALA A 369 23.68 -5.67 -0.13
N ALA A 370 23.20 -4.56 -0.68
CA ALA A 370 22.68 -4.50 -2.05
C ALA A 370 23.76 -4.86 -3.08
N LEU A 371 24.94 -4.27 -2.94
CA LEU A 371 26.09 -4.56 -3.80
C LEU A 371 26.52 -6.02 -3.67
N ALA A 372 26.61 -6.55 -2.44
CA ALA A 372 26.99 -7.94 -2.19
C ALA A 372 25.99 -8.92 -2.83
N ILE A 373 24.67 -8.68 -2.70
CA ILE A 373 23.63 -9.51 -3.32
C ILE A 373 23.76 -9.45 -4.85
N LYS A 374 23.99 -8.26 -5.40
CA LYS A 374 24.17 -8.07 -6.85
C LYS A 374 25.39 -8.84 -7.36
N LEU A 375 26.54 -8.67 -6.70
CA LEU A 375 27.78 -9.39 -7.07
C LEU A 375 27.64 -10.91 -6.90
N LEU A 376 26.96 -11.36 -5.85
CA LEU A 376 26.70 -12.78 -5.62
C LEU A 376 25.80 -13.36 -6.74
N ASN A 377 24.82 -12.61 -7.18
CA ASN A 377 23.91 -13.03 -8.25
C ASN A 377 24.61 -13.04 -9.62
N GLU A 378 25.47 -12.06 -9.90
CA GLU A 378 26.21 -11.96 -11.18
C GLU A 378 27.37 -12.96 -11.26
N PHE A 379 28.15 -13.11 -10.17
CA PHE A 379 29.39 -13.88 -10.19
C PHE A 379 29.35 -15.14 -9.32
N GLY A 380 28.36 -15.34 -8.49
CA GLY A 380 28.29 -16.43 -7.52
C GLY A 380 28.34 -17.80 -8.16
N LEU A 381 27.62 -18.00 -9.25
CA LEU A 381 27.62 -19.28 -9.98
C LEU A 381 29.02 -19.59 -10.57
N ALA A 382 29.67 -18.60 -11.16
CA ALA A 382 30.99 -18.73 -11.72
C ALA A 382 32.02 -19.05 -10.62
N LEU A 383 31.92 -18.40 -9.47
CA LEU A 383 32.81 -18.65 -8.32
C LEU A 383 32.64 -20.07 -7.77
N VAL A 384 31.41 -20.57 -7.66
CA VAL A 384 31.14 -21.96 -7.26
C VAL A 384 31.79 -22.96 -8.23
N VAL A 385 31.68 -22.74 -9.53
CA VAL A 385 32.32 -23.61 -10.53
C VAL A 385 33.84 -23.61 -10.38
N VAL A 386 34.45 -22.43 -10.16
CA VAL A 386 35.91 -22.33 -9.93
C VAL A 386 36.33 -23.06 -8.66
N ILE A 387 35.58 -22.93 -7.56
CA ILE A 387 35.82 -23.61 -6.29
C ILE A 387 35.76 -25.15 -6.50
N ILE A 388 34.69 -25.62 -7.15
CA ILE A 388 34.55 -27.07 -7.45
C ILE A 388 35.70 -27.55 -8.33
N GLY A 389 36.07 -26.79 -9.34
CA GLY A 389 37.22 -27.10 -10.21
C GLY A 389 38.54 -27.20 -9.44
N PHE A 390 38.75 -26.24 -8.52
CA PHE A 390 39.94 -26.25 -7.66
C PHE A 390 39.98 -27.46 -6.70
N ILE A 391 38.86 -27.80 -6.10
CA ILE A 391 38.72 -28.97 -5.22
C ILE A 391 38.99 -30.25 -6.04
N ALA A 392 38.39 -30.40 -7.21
CA ALA A 392 38.60 -31.55 -8.09
C ALA A 392 40.06 -31.67 -8.53
N TRP A 393 40.68 -30.53 -8.87
CA TRP A 393 42.11 -30.49 -9.21
C TRP A 393 42.99 -30.91 -8.03
N ARG A 394 42.71 -30.39 -6.84
CA ARG A 394 43.42 -30.82 -5.60
C ARG A 394 43.27 -32.33 -5.34
N MET A 395 42.03 -32.83 -5.46
CA MET A 395 41.75 -34.27 -5.28
C MET A 395 42.52 -35.11 -6.32
N LYS A 396 42.57 -34.65 -7.58
CA LYS A 396 43.35 -35.34 -8.64
C LYS A 396 44.83 -35.40 -8.32
N ILE A 397 45.43 -34.28 -7.90
CA ILE A 397 46.85 -34.24 -7.51
C ILE A 397 47.13 -35.17 -6.32
N THR A 398 46.29 -35.11 -5.27
CA THR A 398 46.44 -35.98 -4.10
C THR A 398 46.32 -37.46 -4.49
N ARG A 399 45.39 -37.80 -5.37
CA ARG A 399 45.20 -39.16 -5.88
C ARG A 399 46.39 -39.61 -6.71
N GLN A 400 46.92 -38.77 -7.59
CA GLN A 400 48.14 -39.08 -8.34
C GLN A 400 49.35 -39.31 -7.42
N TYR A 401 49.51 -38.46 -6.38
CA TYR A 401 50.53 -38.59 -5.37
C TYR A 401 50.46 -39.94 -4.64
N LEU A 402 49.27 -40.34 -4.19
CA LEU A 402 49.05 -41.62 -3.49
C LEU A 402 49.31 -42.83 -4.40
N ILE A 403 48.96 -42.76 -5.68
CA ILE A 403 49.21 -43.80 -6.66
C ILE A 403 50.71 -43.91 -6.91
N THR A 404 51.43 -42.79 -7.11
CA THR A 404 52.89 -42.79 -7.33
C THR A 404 53.61 -43.37 -6.10
N GLN A 405 53.19 -42.98 -4.87
CA GLN A 405 53.75 -43.51 -3.64
C GLN A 405 53.61 -45.05 -3.52
N LYS A 406 52.48 -45.57 -3.99
CA LYS A 406 52.13 -47.00 -3.86
C LYS A 406 52.81 -47.86 -4.93
N TYR A 407 52.92 -47.36 -6.16
CA TYR A 407 53.35 -48.16 -7.32
C TYR A 407 54.73 -47.79 -7.93
N ASN A 408 55.24 -46.59 -7.62
CA ASN A 408 56.53 -46.09 -8.07
C ASN A 408 57.22 -45.22 -7.00
N PRO A 409 57.66 -45.81 -5.85
CA PRO A 409 58.21 -45.08 -4.71
C PRO A 409 59.60 -44.41 -5.01
N ASP A 410 60.28 -44.79 -6.05
CA ASP A 410 61.56 -44.24 -6.45
C ASP A 410 61.48 -43.13 -7.52
N ASP A 411 60.25 -42.59 -7.76
CA ASP A 411 60.09 -41.49 -8.69
C ASP A 411 60.82 -40.24 -8.16
N GLU A 412 61.62 -39.57 -8.99
CA GLU A 412 62.41 -38.37 -8.63
C GLU A 412 61.59 -37.25 -7.98
N ARG A 413 60.36 -37.13 -8.37
CA ARG A 413 59.42 -36.14 -7.79
C ARG A 413 59.07 -36.44 -6.33
N MET A 414 59.12 -37.71 -5.93
CA MET A 414 58.89 -38.14 -4.56
C MET A 414 60.14 -37.98 -3.69
N ILE A 415 61.32 -38.20 -4.29
CA ILE A 415 62.58 -38.00 -3.61
C ILE A 415 62.85 -36.53 -3.33
N ALA A 416 62.54 -35.61 -4.29
CA ALA A 416 62.66 -34.18 -4.09
C ALA A 416 61.72 -33.66 -2.95
N LYS A 417 60.49 -34.14 -2.88
CA LYS A 417 59.51 -33.71 -1.83
C LYS A 417 59.86 -34.25 -0.46
N LYS A 418 60.50 -35.40 -0.36
CA LYS A 418 61.06 -35.95 0.89
C LYS A 418 62.25 -35.12 1.40
N SER A 419 63.08 -34.60 0.52
CA SER A 419 64.20 -33.75 0.86
C SER A 419 63.73 -32.38 1.40
N ASP A 420 62.71 -31.74 0.75
CA ASP A 420 62.12 -30.49 1.19
C ASP A 420 61.41 -30.61 2.55
N SER A 421 60.76 -31.73 2.83
CA SER A 421 60.10 -31.95 4.13
C SER A 421 61.09 -32.20 5.28
N LYS A 422 62.29 -32.73 4.99
CA LYS A 422 63.36 -32.87 5.95
C LYS A 422 64.04 -31.53 6.27
N ASN A 423 64.26 -30.69 5.25
CA ASN A 423 64.90 -29.39 5.44
C ASN A 423 63.98 -28.40 6.21
N ASN A 424 62.63 -28.48 6.09
CA ASN A 424 61.70 -27.65 6.87
C ASN A 424 61.44 -28.17 8.29
N GLY A 425 61.85 -29.40 8.65
CA GLY A 425 61.77 -29.94 9.99
C GLY A 425 62.99 -29.65 10.87
N GLU A 426 64.13 -29.29 10.28
CA GLU A 426 65.37 -28.97 11.02
C GLU A 426 65.58 -27.47 11.28
N GLN A 427 64.61 -26.61 10.91
CA GLN A 427 64.67 -25.16 11.21
C GLN A 427 63.74 -24.75 12.36
N ASN A 428 63.07 -25.66 13.07
CA ASN A 428 62.20 -25.38 14.18
C ASN A 428 62.53 -26.19 15.45
N ASP A 429 63.81 -26.43 15.75
CA ASP A 429 64.29 -26.82 17.07
C ASP A 429 65.30 -25.80 17.61
#